data_336aeec6f339998eecb6f5298816b8a7
#
_entry.id   336aeec6f339998eecb6f5298816b8a7
#
_cell.length_a   1.000
_cell.length_b   1.000
_cell.length_c   1.000
_cell.angle_alpha   90.00
_cell.angle_beta   90.00
_cell.angle_gamma   90.00
#
_symmetry.space_group_name_H-M   'P 1'
#
loop_
_entity.id
_entity.type
_entity.pdbx_description
1 polymer ?
#
loop_
_entity_poly.entity_id
_entity_poly.type
_entity_poly.pdbx_seq_one_letter_code
_entity_poly.pdbx_strand_id
1 'polypeptide(L)'
;MAKILSFNEEARRGLEAGVNKLADAVKVTLGPRGRNVVLDKKFGAPTITNDGVSIAREVELEDAFENMGAQLVKEVATKTNDIAGDGTTTATVLAQALVREGLRNVAAGANPIGLKRGIEQAVRAAVDAVADQAVRVDDSKDQIANVAAISAADVEIGAIIAEAIDKVGKDGVVTVEESNTFGMDLEFVEGMQFDKGYLSPYFVTDPERQEAVLENPYILLNQGKITSVQDMLPVLEKVMQSGRPLLIIAEDVEGEALATLVVNRIRGTFSSVALKAPGFGERRKAMLQDMATLTGGQVIAEEVGLKLDAVTLDMLGSARKVVVTKDDTTIVEGAGESSEVEGRINQIKAEIENTDSDWDSEKLQERLAKLAGGVALVQVGAATEVELKEKKHRIEDALSATRAAIEEGVVAGGGTALLRARAAVVATGESLSGDEATGARIVHAALEAPARLIADNAGFEGAVMVREVEKASGNIGLNAVTGELEDLVEAGVIDPAMVTRAALQNAASIAALLLTTEALVADKPEPAGAMPGGGMDPMGGMGGMGGMM
;
A
#
# COMPACT_ATOMS: atom_id res chain seq x y z
N MET A 1 19.83 17.17 21.40
CA MET A 1 19.83 18.22 20.37
C MET A 1 18.99 19.40 20.82
N ALA A 2 19.36 20.63 20.49
CA ALA A 2 18.54 21.80 20.78
C ALA A 2 17.31 21.81 19.87
N LYS A 3 16.16 22.28 20.36
CA LYS A 3 14.93 22.41 19.59
C LYS A 3 14.70 23.86 19.17
N ILE A 4 14.11 24.04 18.00
CA ILE A 4 13.52 25.30 17.56
C ILE A 4 12.00 25.21 17.69
N LEU A 5 11.39 26.31 18.07
CA LEU A 5 9.97 26.38 18.34
C LEU A 5 9.34 27.46 17.47
N SER A 6 8.17 27.17 16.90
CA SER A 6 7.31 28.14 16.25
C SER A 6 5.90 28.04 16.83
N PHE A 7 5.17 29.15 16.89
CA PHE A 7 3.89 29.24 17.55
C PHE A 7 2.88 30.00 16.69
N ASN A 8 1.60 29.78 16.99
CA ASN A 8 0.48 30.54 16.45
C ASN A 8 0.44 30.53 14.90
N GLU A 9 0.29 31.69 14.32
CA GLU A 9 0.14 31.88 12.87
C GLU A 9 1.39 31.50 12.08
N GLU A 10 2.59 31.76 12.63
CA GLU A 10 3.85 31.39 11.98
C GLU A 10 3.98 29.88 11.82
N ALA A 11 3.63 29.13 12.87
CA ALA A 11 3.61 27.67 12.84
C ALA A 11 2.63 27.15 11.77
N ARG A 12 1.41 27.69 11.72
CA ARG A 12 0.39 27.30 10.73
C ARG A 12 0.81 27.63 9.30
N ARG A 13 1.44 28.80 9.08
CA ARG A 13 1.97 29.17 7.74
C ARG A 13 3.08 28.24 7.27
N GLY A 14 3.97 27.84 8.16
CA GLY A 14 5.01 26.87 7.84
C GLY A 14 4.42 25.53 7.39
N LEU A 15 3.45 24.99 8.17
CA LEU A 15 2.73 23.78 7.80
C LEU A 15 2.00 23.91 6.46
N GLU A 16 1.24 25.00 6.25
CA GLU A 16 0.51 25.25 5.00
C GLU A 16 1.45 25.29 3.78
N ALA A 17 2.58 25.97 3.92
CA ALA A 17 3.58 26.05 2.85
C ALA A 17 4.11 24.66 2.47
N GLY A 18 4.40 23.82 3.48
CA GLY A 18 4.84 22.44 3.25
C GLY A 18 3.76 21.58 2.58
N VAL A 19 2.52 21.64 3.07
CA VAL A 19 1.35 20.99 2.44
C VAL A 19 1.24 21.38 0.97
N ASN A 20 1.31 22.70 0.68
CA ASN A 20 1.17 23.20 -0.68
C ASN A 20 2.31 22.73 -1.59
N LYS A 21 3.57 22.79 -1.14
CA LYS A 21 4.73 22.37 -1.94
C LYS A 21 4.64 20.90 -2.35
N LEU A 22 4.28 20.01 -1.42
CA LEU A 22 4.12 18.60 -1.74
C LEU A 22 2.90 18.38 -2.65
N ALA A 23 1.75 18.93 -2.29
CA ALA A 23 0.52 18.74 -3.07
C ALA A 23 0.64 19.32 -4.49
N ASP A 24 1.33 20.44 -4.68
CA ASP A 24 1.56 21.04 -5.99
C ASP A 24 2.47 20.17 -6.89
N ALA A 25 3.38 19.40 -6.31
CA ALA A 25 4.18 18.42 -7.05
C ALA A 25 3.35 17.19 -7.46
N VAL A 26 2.46 16.72 -6.57
CA VAL A 26 1.66 15.50 -6.81
C VAL A 26 0.46 15.77 -7.73
N LYS A 27 -0.26 16.87 -7.54
CA LYS A 27 -1.55 17.15 -8.23
C LYS A 27 -1.49 17.22 -9.75
N VAL A 28 -0.30 17.44 -10.33
CA VAL A 28 -0.12 17.49 -11.80
C VAL A 28 -0.35 16.14 -12.48
N THR A 29 -0.36 15.06 -11.69
CA THR A 29 -0.56 13.69 -12.18
C THR A 29 -2.02 13.28 -12.25
N LEU A 30 -2.96 14.07 -11.67
CA LEU A 30 -4.36 13.68 -11.52
C LEU A 30 -5.11 13.68 -12.86
N GLY A 31 -5.84 12.58 -13.09
CA GLY A 31 -6.77 12.41 -14.22
C GLY A 31 -6.11 11.90 -15.50
N PRO A 32 -6.92 11.60 -16.55
CA PRO A 32 -6.45 10.92 -17.76
C PRO A 32 -5.48 11.76 -18.62
N ARG A 33 -5.39 13.07 -18.37
CA ARG A 33 -4.40 13.97 -18.96
C ARG A 33 -3.38 14.49 -17.94
N GLY A 34 -3.26 13.81 -16.81
CA GLY A 34 -2.19 14.02 -15.84
C GLY A 34 -0.81 13.81 -16.46
N ARG A 35 0.20 14.43 -15.87
CA ARG A 35 1.59 14.39 -16.36
C ARG A 35 2.49 13.69 -15.38
N ASN A 36 3.57 13.13 -15.89
CA ASN A 36 4.58 12.49 -15.06
C ASN A 36 5.46 13.52 -14.32
N VAL A 37 5.99 13.10 -13.19
CA VAL A 37 7.00 13.81 -12.41
C VAL A 37 8.31 13.04 -12.51
N VAL A 38 9.42 13.77 -12.59
CA VAL A 38 10.77 13.18 -12.61
C VAL A 38 11.35 13.29 -11.20
N LEU A 39 11.72 12.17 -10.63
CA LEU A 39 12.33 12.06 -9.31
C LEU A 39 13.84 11.80 -9.47
N ASP A 40 14.67 12.63 -8.85
CA ASP A 40 16.12 12.43 -8.79
C ASP A 40 16.46 11.27 -7.85
N LYS A 41 17.43 10.45 -8.23
CA LYS A 41 17.93 9.36 -7.38
C LYS A 41 19.40 9.58 -7.09
N LYS A 42 19.80 9.39 -5.83
CA LYS A 42 21.21 9.48 -5.41
C LYS A 42 22.12 8.48 -6.15
N PHE A 43 21.56 7.37 -6.60
CA PHE A 43 22.25 6.34 -7.38
C PHE A 43 21.33 5.83 -8.48
N GLY A 44 21.83 5.73 -9.71
CA GLY A 44 21.08 5.25 -10.88
C GLY A 44 20.45 6.36 -11.72
N ALA A 45 19.56 6.01 -12.61
CA ALA A 45 18.82 6.94 -13.45
C ALA A 45 17.65 7.57 -12.67
N PRO A 46 17.25 8.82 -13.01
CA PRO A 46 16.04 9.42 -12.47
C PRO A 46 14.81 8.52 -12.73
N THR A 47 13.88 8.48 -11.79
CA THR A 47 12.60 7.78 -11.96
C THR A 47 11.57 8.72 -12.53
N ILE A 48 10.82 8.26 -13.53
CA ILE A 48 9.67 8.99 -14.10
C ILE A 48 8.42 8.25 -13.64
N THR A 49 7.50 8.94 -12.97
CA THR A 49 6.28 8.34 -12.42
C THR A 49 5.14 9.34 -12.37
N ASN A 50 3.91 8.84 -12.39
CA ASN A 50 2.68 9.55 -12.11
C ASN A 50 2.02 9.07 -10.80
N ASP A 51 2.61 8.08 -10.13
CA ASP A 51 2.11 7.60 -8.85
C ASP A 51 2.32 8.64 -7.74
N GLY A 52 1.19 9.05 -7.13
CA GLY A 52 1.18 10.10 -6.11
C GLY A 52 1.91 9.72 -4.83
N VAL A 53 1.88 8.46 -4.40
CA VAL A 53 2.58 8.04 -3.17
C VAL A 53 4.09 7.99 -3.38
N SER A 54 4.57 7.53 -4.52
CA SER A 54 5.99 7.53 -4.88
C SER A 54 6.55 8.96 -4.91
N ILE A 55 5.81 9.90 -5.53
CA ILE A 55 6.20 11.31 -5.55
C ILE A 55 6.22 11.88 -4.13
N ALA A 56 5.17 11.62 -3.34
CA ALA A 56 5.08 12.15 -1.99
C ALA A 56 6.20 11.63 -1.08
N ARG A 57 6.61 10.38 -1.22
CA ARG A 57 7.70 9.77 -0.43
C ARG A 57 9.04 10.44 -0.65
N GLU A 58 9.34 10.90 -1.85
CA GLU A 58 10.61 11.51 -2.21
C GLU A 58 10.70 13.01 -1.84
N VAL A 59 9.57 13.67 -1.53
CA VAL A 59 9.58 15.09 -1.18
C VAL A 59 10.11 15.28 0.24
N GLU A 60 11.27 15.96 0.33
CA GLU A 60 11.87 16.49 1.56
C GLU A 60 12.18 17.97 1.38
N LEU A 61 11.84 18.79 2.37
CA LEU A 61 12.02 20.23 2.32
C LEU A 61 13.11 20.69 3.29
N GLU A 62 13.90 21.69 2.88
CA GLU A 62 15.01 22.22 3.69
C GLU A 62 14.52 22.91 4.99
N ASP A 63 13.41 23.63 4.93
CA ASP A 63 12.82 24.23 6.11
C ASP A 63 12.12 23.18 6.97
N ALA A 64 12.52 23.09 8.23
CA ALA A 64 12.02 22.07 9.15
C ALA A 64 10.51 22.16 9.42
N PHE A 65 9.93 23.36 9.44
CA PHE A 65 8.51 23.57 9.70
C PHE A 65 7.67 23.28 8.45
N GLU A 66 8.15 23.69 7.28
CA GLU A 66 7.52 23.33 6.01
C GLU A 66 7.60 21.81 5.79
N ASN A 67 8.76 21.20 6.10
CA ASN A 67 8.91 19.74 5.98
C ASN A 67 7.91 18.98 6.87
N MET A 68 7.61 19.47 8.07
CA MET A 68 6.55 18.87 8.91
C MET A 68 5.20 18.88 8.19
N GLY A 69 4.84 19.97 7.51
CA GLY A 69 3.62 20.06 6.70
C GLY A 69 3.62 19.05 5.54
N ALA A 70 4.74 18.93 4.83
CA ALA A 70 4.91 17.95 3.77
C ALA A 70 4.78 16.51 4.30
N GLN A 71 5.42 16.18 5.43
CA GLN A 71 5.34 14.85 6.04
C GLN A 71 3.91 14.47 6.45
N LEU A 72 3.08 15.42 6.91
CA LEU A 72 1.67 15.16 7.22
C LEU A 72 0.86 14.77 5.97
N VAL A 73 1.10 15.42 4.82
CA VAL A 73 0.43 15.05 3.56
C VAL A 73 1.00 13.75 2.98
N LYS A 74 2.29 13.51 3.16
CA LYS A 74 2.92 12.22 2.84
C LYS A 74 2.22 11.07 3.59
N GLU A 75 1.88 11.26 4.86
CA GLU A 75 1.11 10.28 5.63
C GLU A 75 -0.29 10.05 5.05
N VAL A 76 -0.98 11.10 4.55
CA VAL A 76 -2.27 10.97 3.85
C VAL A 76 -2.13 10.05 2.64
N ALA A 77 -1.14 10.29 1.78
CA ALA A 77 -0.92 9.50 0.58
C ALA A 77 -0.58 8.04 0.95
N THR A 78 0.32 7.84 1.92
CA THR A 78 0.74 6.50 2.37
C THR A 78 -0.44 5.71 2.95
N LYS A 79 -1.24 6.33 3.84
CA LYS A 79 -2.41 5.65 4.43
C LYS A 79 -3.49 5.32 3.41
N THR A 80 -3.67 6.15 2.40
CA THR A 80 -4.62 5.88 1.31
C THR A 80 -4.14 4.70 0.47
N ASN A 81 -2.85 4.66 0.17
CA ASN A 81 -2.22 3.52 -0.52
C ASN A 81 -2.36 2.22 0.30
N ASP A 82 -2.09 2.26 1.60
CA ASP A 82 -2.18 1.09 2.48
C ASP A 82 -3.61 0.49 2.53
N ILE A 83 -4.66 1.32 2.40
CA ILE A 83 -6.06 0.90 2.49
C ILE A 83 -6.61 0.45 1.14
N ALA A 84 -6.34 1.22 0.08
CA ALA A 84 -7.04 1.07 -1.20
C ALA A 84 -6.10 0.85 -2.39
N GLY A 85 -4.80 0.99 -2.20
CA GLY A 85 -3.76 0.81 -3.22
C GLY A 85 -3.79 1.84 -4.36
N ASP A 86 -4.74 2.77 -4.34
CA ASP A 86 -4.92 3.83 -5.33
C ASP A 86 -5.51 5.08 -4.68
N GLY A 87 -5.71 6.17 -5.45
CA GLY A 87 -6.33 7.41 -4.98
C GLY A 87 -5.42 8.32 -4.17
N THR A 88 -4.13 8.08 -4.14
CA THR A 88 -3.13 8.83 -3.37
C THR A 88 -3.05 10.29 -3.78
N THR A 89 -3.14 10.58 -5.08
CA THR A 89 -3.21 11.94 -5.64
C THR A 89 -4.51 12.63 -5.24
N THR A 90 -5.65 11.96 -5.33
CA THR A 90 -6.96 12.50 -4.91
C THR A 90 -6.96 12.85 -3.43
N ALA A 91 -6.42 11.98 -2.58
CA ALA A 91 -6.29 12.21 -1.14
C ALA A 91 -5.42 13.44 -0.83
N THR A 92 -4.30 13.59 -1.53
CA THR A 92 -3.40 14.74 -1.41
C THR A 92 -4.08 16.05 -1.80
N VAL A 93 -4.86 16.05 -2.89
CA VAL A 93 -5.63 17.23 -3.36
C VAL A 93 -6.73 17.60 -2.36
N LEU A 94 -7.46 16.62 -1.84
CA LEU A 94 -8.46 16.83 -0.80
C LEU A 94 -7.84 17.39 0.49
N ALA A 95 -6.70 16.86 0.92
CA ALA A 95 -5.98 17.35 2.09
C ALA A 95 -5.55 18.82 1.91
N GLN A 96 -4.98 19.18 0.75
CA GLN A 96 -4.62 20.55 0.43
C GLN A 96 -5.85 21.47 0.49
N ALA A 97 -6.97 21.07 -0.11
CA ALA A 97 -8.18 21.86 -0.15
C ALA A 97 -8.76 22.08 1.25
N LEU A 98 -8.85 21.02 2.06
CA LEU A 98 -9.36 21.08 3.45
C LEU A 98 -8.46 21.95 4.34
N VAL A 99 -7.15 21.79 4.24
CA VAL A 99 -6.19 22.61 5.03
C VAL A 99 -6.30 24.07 4.65
N ARG A 100 -6.30 24.38 3.36
CA ARG A 100 -6.36 25.77 2.84
C ARG A 100 -7.65 26.47 3.26
N GLU A 101 -8.81 25.83 3.07
CA GLU A 101 -10.08 26.41 3.47
C GLU A 101 -10.22 26.47 5.00
N GLY A 102 -9.73 25.46 5.71
CA GLY A 102 -9.72 25.42 7.17
C GLY A 102 -8.89 26.54 7.78
N LEU A 103 -7.64 26.71 7.35
CA LEU A 103 -6.73 27.75 7.87
C LEU A 103 -7.23 29.16 7.57
N ARG A 104 -7.90 29.41 6.45
CA ARG A 104 -8.57 30.69 6.18
C ARG A 104 -9.61 31.01 7.23
N ASN A 105 -10.42 30.03 7.64
CA ASN A 105 -11.43 30.23 8.66
C ASN A 105 -10.82 30.38 10.06
N VAL A 106 -9.75 29.66 10.38
CA VAL A 106 -8.98 29.85 11.64
C VAL A 106 -8.41 31.27 11.71
N ALA A 107 -7.79 31.74 10.62
CA ALA A 107 -7.27 33.11 10.53
C ALA A 107 -8.38 34.18 10.65
N ALA A 108 -9.61 33.85 10.24
CA ALA A 108 -10.81 34.71 10.44
C ALA A 108 -11.40 34.64 11.85
N GLY A 109 -10.80 33.85 12.76
CA GLY A 109 -11.19 33.78 14.18
C GLY A 109 -12.13 32.63 14.54
N ALA A 110 -12.35 31.66 13.64
CA ALA A 110 -13.13 30.48 13.96
C ALA A 110 -12.37 29.56 14.95
N ASN A 111 -13.09 28.90 15.85
CA ASN A 111 -12.52 27.98 16.82
C ASN A 111 -12.11 26.67 16.11
N PRO A 112 -10.80 26.31 16.10
CA PRO A 112 -10.30 25.10 15.44
C PRO A 112 -10.98 23.81 15.91
N ILE A 113 -11.32 23.70 17.20
CA ILE A 113 -12.00 22.52 17.75
C ILE A 113 -13.43 22.41 17.22
N GLY A 114 -14.14 23.55 17.09
CA GLY A 114 -15.46 23.58 16.46
C GLY A 114 -15.41 23.19 14.98
N LEU A 115 -14.45 23.76 14.24
CA LEU A 115 -14.20 23.40 12.84
C LEU A 115 -13.94 21.90 12.69
N LYS A 116 -13.04 21.33 13.50
CA LYS A 116 -12.72 19.89 13.48
C LYS A 116 -13.98 19.03 13.64
N ARG A 117 -14.82 19.31 14.65
CA ARG A 117 -16.08 18.57 14.87
C ARG A 117 -17.03 18.64 13.69
N GLY A 118 -17.16 19.82 13.08
CA GLY A 118 -17.98 20.01 11.90
C GLY A 118 -17.44 19.28 10.68
N ILE A 119 -16.12 19.29 10.46
CA ILE A 119 -15.44 18.53 9.42
C ILE A 119 -15.70 17.04 9.60
N GLU A 120 -15.49 16.49 10.80
CA GLU A 120 -15.70 15.08 11.09
C GLU A 120 -17.14 14.61 10.83
N GLN A 121 -18.13 15.42 11.17
CA GLN A 121 -19.55 15.11 10.91
C GLN A 121 -19.87 15.16 9.41
N ALA A 122 -19.40 16.20 8.73
CA ALA A 122 -19.62 16.38 7.30
C ALA A 122 -18.94 15.30 6.45
N VAL A 123 -17.74 14.88 6.84
CA VAL A 123 -17.01 13.80 6.17
C VAL A 123 -17.71 12.46 6.34
N ARG A 124 -18.25 12.15 7.52
CA ARG A 124 -19.07 10.95 7.71
C ARG A 124 -20.26 10.94 6.76
N ALA A 125 -21.02 12.04 6.70
CA ALA A 125 -22.16 12.16 5.80
C ALA A 125 -21.76 12.04 4.31
N ALA A 126 -20.59 12.59 3.92
CA ALA A 126 -20.09 12.44 2.56
C ALA A 126 -19.67 11.01 2.25
N VAL A 127 -19.03 10.32 3.19
CA VAL A 127 -18.61 8.91 3.06
C VAL A 127 -19.83 8.00 2.92
N ASP A 128 -20.85 8.18 3.77
CA ASP A 128 -22.11 7.44 3.68
C ASP A 128 -22.77 7.68 2.31
N ALA A 129 -22.80 8.94 1.85
CA ALA A 129 -23.37 9.28 0.54
C ALA A 129 -22.56 8.72 -0.64
N VAL A 130 -21.25 8.51 -0.52
CA VAL A 130 -20.44 7.81 -1.53
C VAL A 130 -20.77 6.32 -1.52
N ALA A 131 -20.89 5.71 -0.35
CA ALA A 131 -21.26 4.30 -0.22
C ALA A 131 -22.67 4.03 -0.80
N ASP A 132 -23.64 4.93 -0.58
CA ASP A 132 -25.00 4.81 -1.13
C ASP A 132 -25.05 4.93 -2.67
N GLN A 133 -24.04 5.54 -3.30
CA GLN A 133 -23.91 5.63 -4.76
C GLN A 133 -23.25 4.39 -5.36
N ALA A 134 -22.62 3.54 -4.54
CA ALA A 134 -21.83 2.43 -5.04
C ALA A 134 -22.70 1.38 -5.73
N VAL A 135 -22.29 1.00 -6.94
CA VAL A 135 -22.85 -0.09 -7.71
C VAL A 135 -21.93 -1.29 -7.60
N ARG A 136 -22.45 -2.44 -7.21
CA ARG A 136 -21.64 -3.67 -7.09
C ARG A 136 -21.11 -4.11 -8.45
N VAL A 137 -19.86 -4.49 -8.47
CA VAL A 137 -19.21 -5.11 -9.63
C VAL A 137 -19.52 -6.61 -9.56
N ASP A 138 -20.74 -6.98 -9.95
CA ASP A 138 -21.18 -8.37 -9.94
C ASP A 138 -20.63 -9.09 -11.18
N ASP A 139 -19.57 -9.87 -11.02
CA ASP A 139 -18.97 -10.78 -12.01
C ASP A 139 -18.85 -10.23 -13.46
N SER A 140 -19.00 -8.92 -13.62
CA SER A 140 -18.88 -8.26 -14.91
C SER A 140 -17.41 -8.06 -15.26
N LYS A 141 -16.89 -8.96 -16.09
CA LYS A 141 -15.53 -8.86 -16.62
C LYS A 141 -15.23 -7.48 -17.25
N ASP A 142 -16.23 -6.87 -17.89
CA ASP A 142 -16.09 -5.56 -18.52
C ASP A 142 -15.91 -4.44 -17.48
N GLN A 143 -16.66 -4.48 -16.38
CA GLN A 143 -16.49 -3.48 -15.31
C GLN A 143 -15.14 -3.63 -14.60
N ILE A 144 -14.70 -4.86 -14.35
CA ILE A 144 -13.37 -5.16 -13.80
C ILE A 144 -12.29 -4.60 -14.75
N ALA A 145 -12.41 -4.87 -16.06
CA ALA A 145 -11.49 -4.35 -17.06
C ALA A 145 -11.45 -2.81 -17.09
N ASN A 146 -12.61 -2.16 -16.98
CA ASN A 146 -12.71 -0.70 -16.95
C ASN A 146 -12.03 -0.08 -15.72
N VAL A 147 -12.27 -0.63 -14.53
CA VAL A 147 -11.60 -0.17 -13.30
C VAL A 147 -10.08 -0.29 -13.45
N ALA A 148 -9.60 -1.46 -13.86
CA ALA A 148 -8.18 -1.71 -14.02
C ALA A 148 -7.57 -0.82 -15.12
N ALA A 149 -8.28 -0.62 -16.25
CA ALA A 149 -7.83 0.23 -17.34
C ALA A 149 -7.71 1.71 -16.95
N ILE A 150 -8.63 2.20 -16.11
CA ILE A 150 -8.59 3.58 -15.60
C ILE A 150 -7.43 3.77 -14.64
N SER A 151 -7.27 2.89 -13.67
CA SER A 151 -6.18 2.96 -12.69
C SER A 151 -4.81 2.83 -13.36
N ALA A 152 -4.65 1.89 -14.30
CA ALA A 152 -3.42 1.72 -15.07
C ALA A 152 -3.22 2.78 -16.17
N ALA A 153 -4.24 3.57 -16.52
CA ALA A 153 -4.28 4.42 -17.71
C ALA A 153 -3.94 3.65 -19.01
N ASP A 154 -4.33 2.37 -19.09
CA ASP A 154 -4.00 1.44 -20.17
C ASP A 154 -5.06 0.34 -20.31
N VAL A 155 -5.69 0.28 -21.49
CA VAL A 155 -6.78 -0.69 -21.78
C VAL A 155 -6.26 -2.13 -21.87
N GLU A 156 -5.03 -2.33 -22.34
CA GLU A 156 -4.43 -3.65 -22.47
C GLU A 156 -4.15 -4.25 -21.08
N ILE A 157 -3.62 -3.44 -20.15
CA ILE A 157 -3.46 -3.82 -18.75
C ILE A 157 -4.81 -4.17 -18.13
N GLY A 158 -5.85 -3.37 -18.38
CA GLY A 158 -7.20 -3.63 -17.88
C GLY A 158 -7.75 -4.98 -18.34
N ALA A 159 -7.57 -5.33 -19.62
CA ALA A 159 -8.03 -6.59 -20.17
C ALA A 159 -7.31 -7.81 -19.54
N ILE A 160 -5.99 -7.73 -19.37
CA ILE A 160 -5.18 -8.80 -18.75
C ILE A 160 -5.56 -9.02 -17.29
N ILE A 161 -5.75 -7.94 -16.52
CA ILE A 161 -6.17 -8.05 -15.12
C ILE A 161 -7.56 -8.68 -15.01
N ALA A 162 -8.51 -8.27 -15.86
CA ALA A 162 -9.84 -8.86 -15.87
C ALA A 162 -9.82 -10.35 -16.24
N GLU A 163 -8.97 -10.76 -17.18
CA GLU A 163 -8.77 -12.17 -17.53
C GLU A 163 -8.15 -12.96 -16.38
N ALA A 164 -7.16 -12.37 -15.70
CA ALA A 164 -6.51 -12.98 -14.54
C ALA A 164 -7.54 -13.26 -13.43
N ILE A 165 -8.33 -12.24 -13.06
CA ILE A 165 -9.33 -12.34 -11.99
C ILE A 165 -10.48 -13.29 -12.37
N ASP A 166 -10.94 -13.26 -13.62
CA ASP A 166 -11.97 -14.16 -14.13
C ASP A 166 -11.56 -15.63 -13.96
N LYS A 167 -10.28 -15.95 -14.14
CA LYS A 167 -9.75 -17.30 -14.11
C LYS A 167 -9.39 -17.80 -12.70
N VAL A 168 -8.80 -16.95 -11.86
CA VAL A 168 -8.44 -17.33 -10.48
C VAL A 168 -9.58 -17.10 -9.49
N GLY A 169 -10.62 -16.36 -9.87
CA GLY A 169 -11.74 -15.98 -9.03
C GLY A 169 -11.47 -14.73 -8.19
N LYS A 170 -12.50 -14.24 -7.50
CA LYS A 170 -12.45 -13.01 -6.69
C LYS A 170 -11.44 -13.08 -5.54
N ASP A 171 -11.30 -14.25 -4.94
CA ASP A 171 -10.38 -14.54 -3.84
C ASP A 171 -9.02 -15.06 -4.33
N GLY A 172 -8.84 -15.16 -5.65
CA GLY A 172 -7.62 -15.61 -6.28
C GLY A 172 -6.50 -14.56 -6.21
N VAL A 173 -5.28 -15.02 -6.32
CA VAL A 173 -4.09 -14.18 -6.23
C VAL A 173 -3.62 -13.81 -7.61
N VAL A 174 -3.42 -12.51 -7.84
CA VAL A 174 -2.75 -11.99 -9.04
C VAL A 174 -1.49 -11.28 -8.59
N THR A 175 -0.33 -11.65 -9.15
CA THR A 175 0.98 -11.03 -8.89
C THR A 175 1.62 -10.57 -10.18
N VAL A 176 2.53 -9.60 -10.07
CA VAL A 176 3.25 -9.04 -11.21
C VAL A 176 4.71 -9.47 -11.16
N GLU A 177 5.22 -9.99 -12.25
CA GLU A 177 6.63 -10.38 -12.38
C GLU A 177 7.30 -9.69 -13.57
N GLU A 178 8.58 -9.42 -13.42
CA GLU A 178 9.40 -8.86 -14.48
C GLU A 178 9.79 -9.95 -15.47
N SER A 179 9.65 -9.67 -16.76
CA SER A 179 10.02 -10.56 -17.85
C SER A 179 11.11 -9.93 -18.71
N ASN A 180 11.98 -10.78 -19.28
CA ASN A 180 12.97 -10.37 -20.26
C ASN A 180 12.39 -10.28 -21.68
N THR A 181 11.09 -10.58 -21.86
CA THR A 181 10.39 -10.47 -23.13
C THR A 181 9.75 -9.08 -23.28
N PHE A 182 9.36 -8.71 -24.51
CA PHE A 182 8.58 -7.49 -24.73
C PHE A 182 7.09 -7.81 -24.59
N GLY A 183 6.34 -6.84 -24.02
CA GLY A 183 4.90 -6.97 -23.86
C GLY A 183 4.49 -7.53 -22.50
N MET A 184 3.26 -8.00 -22.43
CA MET A 184 2.68 -8.61 -21.23
C MET A 184 2.19 -10.01 -21.57
N ASP A 185 2.36 -10.94 -20.63
CA ASP A 185 1.87 -12.31 -20.72
C ASP A 185 1.20 -12.72 -19.42
N LEU A 186 0.31 -13.70 -19.47
CA LEU A 186 -0.46 -14.17 -18.33
C LEU A 186 -0.25 -15.67 -18.15
N GLU A 187 0.36 -16.04 -17.04
CA GLU A 187 0.63 -17.42 -16.66
C GLU A 187 -0.17 -17.79 -15.40
N PHE A 188 -0.58 -19.05 -15.30
CA PHE A 188 -1.29 -19.55 -14.11
C PHE A 188 -0.47 -20.67 -13.47
N VAL A 189 -0.20 -20.50 -12.18
CA VAL A 189 0.61 -21.44 -11.40
C VAL A 189 -0.07 -21.81 -10.10
N GLU A 190 0.32 -22.93 -9.53
CA GLU A 190 -0.09 -23.30 -8.19
C GLU A 190 0.52 -22.36 -7.15
N GLY A 191 -0.25 -21.96 -6.17
CA GLY A 191 0.20 -21.01 -5.15
C GLY A 191 -0.88 -20.69 -4.14
N MET A 192 -0.51 -19.90 -3.13
CA MET A 192 -1.41 -19.52 -2.04
C MET A 192 -1.03 -18.16 -1.47
N GLN A 193 -2.03 -17.37 -1.09
CA GLN A 193 -1.84 -16.17 -0.27
C GLN A 193 -2.56 -16.31 1.07
N PHE A 194 -1.98 -15.75 2.13
CA PHE A 194 -2.59 -15.68 3.45
C PHE A 194 -2.19 -14.39 4.21
N ASP A 195 -3.06 -13.97 5.10
CA ASP A 195 -3.05 -12.72 5.86
C ASP A 195 -2.07 -12.73 7.05
N LYS A 196 -0.80 -12.96 6.79
CA LYS A 196 0.29 -12.84 7.78
C LYS A 196 1.54 -12.31 7.09
N GLY A 197 2.04 -11.18 7.57
CA GLY A 197 3.27 -10.57 7.10
C GLY A 197 4.49 -10.88 7.97
N TYR A 198 5.60 -10.24 7.66
CA TYR A 198 6.86 -10.44 8.36
C TYR A 198 6.81 -9.96 9.82
N LEU A 199 7.51 -10.67 10.72
CA LEU A 199 7.60 -10.33 12.15
C LEU A 199 8.51 -9.12 12.42
N SER A 200 9.33 -8.72 11.48
CA SER A 200 10.25 -7.60 11.63
C SER A 200 10.47 -6.87 10.32
N PRO A 201 10.41 -5.52 10.29
CA PRO A 201 10.74 -4.74 9.10
C PRO A 201 12.18 -4.95 8.60
N TYR A 202 13.07 -5.43 9.44
CA TYR A 202 14.45 -5.74 9.03
C TYR A 202 14.59 -6.93 8.08
N PHE A 203 13.52 -7.70 7.88
CA PHE A 203 13.48 -8.74 6.85
C PHE A 203 13.25 -8.21 5.43
N VAL A 204 12.80 -6.98 5.29
CA VAL A 204 12.55 -6.33 4.00
C VAL A 204 13.77 -6.41 3.08
N THR A 205 13.54 -6.83 1.84
CA THR A 205 14.56 -6.90 0.77
C THR A 205 14.41 -5.75 -0.21
N ASP A 206 13.18 -5.27 -0.40
CA ASP A 206 12.82 -4.14 -1.23
C ASP A 206 12.24 -3.02 -0.35
N PRO A 207 13.05 -2.01 0.03
CA PRO A 207 12.60 -0.91 0.87
C PRO A 207 11.58 0.01 0.19
N GLU A 208 11.58 0.09 -1.14
CA GLU A 208 10.64 0.93 -1.89
C GLU A 208 9.21 0.38 -1.74
N ARG A 209 9.09 -0.94 -1.79
CA ARG A 209 7.81 -1.67 -1.70
C ARG A 209 7.49 -2.17 -0.29
N GLN A 210 8.43 -2.07 0.64
CA GLN A 210 8.31 -2.65 1.98
C GLN A 210 8.04 -4.18 1.97
N GLU A 211 8.66 -4.88 1.02
CA GLU A 211 8.48 -6.32 0.81
C GLU A 211 9.77 -7.10 1.07
N ALA A 212 9.60 -8.34 1.51
CA ALA A 212 10.65 -9.33 1.56
C ALA A 212 10.41 -10.37 0.46
N VAL A 213 11.25 -10.36 -0.57
CA VAL A 213 11.19 -11.30 -1.70
C VAL A 213 12.25 -12.37 -1.52
N LEU A 214 11.84 -13.64 -1.56
CA LEU A 214 12.71 -14.80 -1.47
C LEU A 214 12.58 -15.62 -2.75
N GLU A 215 13.70 -15.79 -3.47
CA GLU A 215 13.77 -16.62 -4.67
C GLU A 215 14.24 -18.02 -4.31
N ASN A 216 13.52 -19.03 -4.75
CA ASN A 216 13.77 -20.44 -4.45
C ASN A 216 14.01 -20.76 -2.97
N PRO A 217 13.18 -20.25 -2.02
CA PRO A 217 13.40 -20.48 -0.61
C PRO A 217 13.14 -21.92 -0.20
N TYR A 218 13.80 -22.33 0.89
CA TYR A 218 13.26 -23.38 1.74
C TYR A 218 12.17 -22.82 2.64
N ILE A 219 11.19 -23.64 2.99
CA ILE A 219 10.04 -23.26 3.81
C ILE A 219 9.97 -24.21 5.01
N LEU A 220 10.21 -23.68 6.20
CA LEU A 220 10.06 -24.40 7.46
C LEU A 220 8.68 -24.14 8.03
N LEU A 221 7.88 -25.19 8.18
CA LEU A 221 6.54 -25.15 8.76
C LEU A 221 6.58 -25.75 10.15
N ASN A 222 6.44 -24.93 11.20
CA ASN A 222 6.50 -25.38 12.60
C ASN A 222 5.20 -25.10 13.33
N GLN A 223 4.59 -26.12 13.94
CA GLN A 223 3.32 -25.99 14.64
C GLN A 223 3.45 -25.17 15.93
N GLY A 224 4.56 -25.27 16.62
CA GLY A 224 4.79 -24.61 17.89
C GLY A 224 5.50 -23.26 17.77
N LYS A 225 5.76 -22.63 18.91
CA LYS A 225 6.57 -21.41 19.00
C LYS A 225 8.06 -21.74 18.89
N ILE A 226 8.81 -20.79 18.33
CA ILE A 226 10.26 -20.86 18.24
C ILE A 226 10.86 -19.70 19.04
N THR A 227 11.45 -20.00 20.19
CA THR A 227 12.05 -19.01 21.10
C THR A 227 13.56 -19.17 21.23
N SER A 228 14.04 -20.43 21.16
CA SER A 228 15.45 -20.79 21.31
C SER A 228 16.14 -20.89 19.95
N VAL A 229 17.28 -20.21 19.82
CA VAL A 229 18.12 -20.34 18.63
C VAL A 229 18.79 -21.71 18.57
N GLN A 230 19.04 -22.34 19.71
CA GLN A 230 19.73 -23.63 19.77
C GLN A 230 18.94 -24.73 19.07
N ASP A 231 17.61 -24.71 19.20
CA ASP A 231 16.74 -25.70 18.54
C ASP A 231 16.70 -25.52 17.03
N MET A 232 16.88 -24.28 16.54
CA MET A 232 16.93 -23.96 15.11
C MET A 232 18.33 -24.15 14.48
N LEU A 233 19.39 -24.14 15.29
CA LEU A 233 20.75 -24.09 14.78
C LEU A 233 21.06 -25.21 13.78
N PRO A 234 20.67 -26.48 14.01
CA PRO A 234 20.94 -27.55 13.06
C PRO A 234 20.29 -27.36 11.68
N VAL A 235 19.07 -26.80 11.62
CA VAL A 235 18.40 -26.53 10.35
C VAL A 235 18.99 -25.31 9.68
N LEU A 236 19.32 -24.25 10.44
CA LEU A 236 19.95 -23.05 9.90
C LEU A 236 21.30 -23.36 9.24
N GLU A 237 22.14 -24.18 9.88
CA GLU A 237 23.44 -24.58 9.33
C GLU A 237 23.29 -25.35 8.00
N LYS A 238 22.32 -26.28 7.91
CA LYS A 238 22.05 -27.04 6.68
C LYS A 238 21.56 -26.11 5.55
N VAL A 239 20.64 -25.19 5.85
CA VAL A 239 20.11 -24.25 4.86
C VAL A 239 21.20 -23.25 4.43
N MET A 240 22.01 -22.74 5.34
CA MET A 240 23.15 -21.86 5.01
C MET A 240 24.15 -22.54 4.06
N GLN A 241 24.44 -23.84 4.27
CA GLN A 241 25.32 -24.61 3.39
C GLN A 241 24.75 -24.77 1.97
N SER A 242 23.43 -24.77 1.82
CA SER A 242 22.78 -24.83 0.50
C SER A 242 22.81 -23.51 -0.27
N GLY A 243 23.04 -22.37 0.42
CA GLY A 243 23.01 -21.04 -0.16
C GLY A 243 21.62 -20.50 -0.50
N ARG A 244 20.55 -21.25 -0.19
CA ARG A 244 19.16 -20.84 -0.43
C ARG A 244 18.61 -20.04 0.75
N PRO A 245 17.68 -19.07 0.52
CA PRO A 245 17.00 -18.37 1.61
C PRO A 245 16.03 -19.29 2.36
N LEU A 246 15.63 -18.87 3.56
CA LEU A 246 14.70 -19.62 4.43
C LEU A 246 13.50 -18.77 4.79
N LEU A 247 12.29 -19.29 4.52
CA LEU A 247 11.05 -18.81 5.11
C LEU A 247 10.70 -19.67 6.32
N ILE A 248 10.39 -19.04 7.45
CA ILE A 248 9.96 -19.71 8.68
C ILE A 248 8.53 -19.33 8.97
N ILE A 249 7.64 -20.31 8.99
CA ILE A 249 6.23 -20.17 9.35
C ILE A 249 5.99 -20.96 10.63
N ALA A 250 5.72 -20.28 11.73
CA ALA A 250 5.54 -20.91 13.03
C ALA A 250 4.37 -20.28 13.80
N GLU A 251 3.91 -20.89 14.89
CA GLU A 251 2.93 -20.22 15.76
C GLU A 251 3.38 -18.83 16.16
N ASP A 252 4.64 -18.69 16.54
CA ASP A 252 5.35 -17.43 16.77
C ASP A 252 6.86 -17.67 16.66
N VAL A 253 7.61 -16.62 16.32
CA VAL A 253 9.07 -16.61 16.42
C VAL A 253 9.45 -15.40 17.24
N GLU A 254 9.99 -15.61 18.43
CA GLU A 254 10.22 -14.55 19.41
C GLU A 254 11.56 -14.70 20.14
N GLY A 255 11.92 -13.71 20.94
CA GLY A 255 13.10 -13.75 21.81
C GLY A 255 14.42 -13.84 21.04
N GLU A 256 15.29 -14.77 21.50
CA GLU A 256 16.63 -14.96 20.94
C GLU A 256 16.61 -15.46 19.50
N ALA A 257 15.62 -16.28 19.15
CA ALA A 257 15.46 -16.83 17.81
C ALA A 257 15.22 -15.71 16.78
N LEU A 258 14.25 -14.84 17.03
CA LEU A 258 13.95 -13.72 16.15
C LEU A 258 15.13 -12.74 16.04
N ALA A 259 15.74 -12.38 17.18
CA ALA A 259 16.89 -11.48 17.22
C ALA A 259 18.07 -12.01 16.39
N THR A 260 18.34 -13.30 16.47
CA THR A 260 19.42 -13.95 15.69
C THR A 260 19.14 -13.90 14.20
N LEU A 261 17.91 -14.21 13.76
CA LEU A 261 17.53 -14.12 12.35
C LEU A 261 17.69 -12.70 11.80
N VAL A 262 17.20 -11.70 12.56
CA VAL A 262 17.30 -10.27 12.18
C VAL A 262 18.77 -9.83 12.08
N VAL A 263 19.62 -10.17 13.06
CA VAL A 263 21.04 -9.80 13.04
C VAL A 263 21.77 -10.42 11.84
N ASN A 264 21.51 -11.70 11.53
CA ASN A 264 22.12 -12.38 10.38
C ASN A 264 21.63 -11.76 9.05
N ARG A 265 20.37 -11.37 8.98
CA ARG A 265 19.81 -10.67 7.81
C ARG A 265 20.50 -9.31 7.60
N ILE A 266 20.62 -8.49 8.65
CA ILE A 266 21.28 -7.17 8.59
C ILE A 266 22.76 -7.32 8.17
N ARG A 267 23.45 -8.35 8.65
CA ARG A 267 24.84 -8.63 8.28
C ARG A 267 25.01 -9.21 6.89
N GLY A 268 23.93 -9.58 6.21
CA GLY A 268 23.97 -10.22 4.90
C GLY A 268 24.56 -11.65 4.92
N THR A 269 24.67 -12.26 6.10
CA THR A 269 25.23 -13.61 6.24
C THR A 269 24.23 -14.70 5.94
N PHE A 270 22.95 -14.44 6.16
CA PHE A 270 21.87 -15.38 5.90
C PHE A 270 20.57 -14.65 5.55
N SER A 271 19.96 -15.03 4.43
CA SER A 271 18.67 -14.50 4.00
C SER A 271 17.55 -15.33 4.59
N SER A 272 16.79 -14.75 5.50
CA SER A 272 15.62 -15.41 6.10
C SER A 272 14.50 -14.42 6.37
N VAL A 273 13.28 -14.95 6.40
CA VAL A 273 12.07 -14.22 6.84
C VAL A 273 11.31 -15.12 7.80
N ALA A 274 10.81 -14.55 8.87
CA ALA A 274 9.97 -15.23 9.83
C ALA A 274 8.59 -14.57 9.92
N LEU A 275 7.54 -15.37 9.96
CA LEU A 275 6.16 -14.93 10.08
C LEU A 275 5.33 -15.87 10.96
N LYS A 276 4.17 -15.38 11.41
CA LYS A 276 3.21 -16.19 12.15
C LYS A 276 2.36 -17.04 11.21
N ALA A 277 2.13 -18.28 11.62
CA ALA A 277 1.17 -19.13 10.91
C ALA A 277 -0.25 -18.55 11.02
N PRO A 278 -1.04 -18.57 9.94
CA PRO A 278 -2.41 -18.09 9.96
C PRO A 278 -3.33 -19.03 10.75
N GLY A 279 -4.40 -18.45 11.32
CA GLY A 279 -5.38 -19.19 12.12
C GLY A 279 -4.94 -19.48 13.55
N PHE A 280 -5.80 -20.18 14.30
CA PHE A 280 -5.61 -20.57 15.69
C PHE A 280 -6.03 -22.02 15.91
N GLY A 281 -5.41 -22.71 16.89
CA GLY A 281 -5.79 -24.07 17.26
C GLY A 281 -5.76 -25.06 16.09
N GLU A 282 -6.81 -25.87 15.93
CA GLU A 282 -6.90 -26.87 14.87
C GLU A 282 -6.93 -26.27 13.45
N ARG A 283 -7.47 -25.06 13.29
CA ARG A 283 -7.44 -24.36 12.00
C ARG A 283 -6.01 -24.02 11.57
N ARG A 284 -5.15 -23.59 12.51
CA ARG A 284 -3.73 -23.34 12.21
C ARG A 284 -3.04 -24.63 11.75
N LYS A 285 -3.30 -25.75 12.41
CA LYS A 285 -2.76 -27.06 12.01
C LYS A 285 -3.18 -27.42 10.58
N ALA A 286 -4.49 -27.25 10.27
CA ALA A 286 -5.02 -27.52 8.96
C ALA A 286 -4.39 -26.63 7.88
N MET A 287 -4.22 -25.32 8.13
CA MET A 287 -3.57 -24.41 7.20
C MET A 287 -2.09 -24.72 6.99
N LEU A 288 -1.36 -25.05 8.07
CA LEU A 288 0.03 -25.50 7.94
C LEU A 288 0.14 -26.79 7.10
N GLN A 289 -0.83 -27.70 7.23
CA GLN A 289 -0.88 -28.91 6.40
C GLN A 289 -1.20 -28.59 4.93
N ASP A 290 -2.08 -27.62 4.66
CA ASP A 290 -2.36 -27.15 3.30
C ASP A 290 -1.10 -26.56 2.66
N MET A 291 -0.32 -25.75 3.42
CA MET A 291 0.96 -25.21 2.98
C MET A 291 2.01 -26.31 2.77
N ALA A 292 2.05 -27.31 3.65
CA ALA A 292 2.96 -28.45 3.49
C ALA A 292 2.69 -29.21 2.20
N THR A 293 1.42 -29.48 1.90
CA THR A 293 1.02 -30.13 0.65
C THR A 293 1.39 -29.30 -0.57
N LEU A 294 1.12 -27.96 -0.53
CA LEU A 294 1.45 -27.05 -1.63
C LEU A 294 2.96 -26.97 -1.89
N THR A 295 3.78 -26.99 -0.84
CA THR A 295 5.23 -26.73 -0.93
C THR A 295 6.08 -28.01 -0.94
N GLY A 296 5.45 -29.18 -0.82
CA GLY A 296 6.13 -30.48 -0.75
C GLY A 296 6.93 -30.69 0.54
N GLY A 297 6.57 -29.98 1.62
CA GLY A 297 7.24 -30.07 2.92
C GLY A 297 6.46 -30.88 3.95
N GLN A 298 6.95 -30.86 5.18
CA GLN A 298 6.29 -31.48 6.34
C GLN A 298 6.08 -30.46 7.44
N VAL A 299 4.96 -30.59 8.17
CA VAL A 299 4.71 -29.79 9.38
C VAL A 299 5.52 -30.40 10.54
N ILE A 300 6.39 -29.60 11.12
CA ILE A 300 7.15 -29.99 12.30
C ILE A 300 6.25 -29.78 13.52
N ALA A 301 5.94 -30.89 14.18
CA ALA A 301 5.06 -30.89 15.35
C ALA A 301 5.55 -31.90 16.40
N GLU A 302 5.73 -31.45 17.61
CA GLU A 302 6.17 -32.32 18.72
C GLU A 302 5.15 -33.42 19.06
N GLU A 303 3.87 -33.15 18.79
CA GLU A 303 2.77 -34.11 19.00
C GLU A 303 2.93 -35.39 18.15
N VAL A 304 3.57 -35.28 16.98
CA VAL A 304 3.87 -36.42 16.11
C VAL A 304 5.34 -36.88 16.23
N GLY A 305 6.07 -36.37 17.22
CA GLY A 305 7.45 -36.77 17.49
C GLY A 305 8.51 -36.07 16.63
N LEU A 306 8.12 -35.07 15.82
CA LEU A 306 9.04 -34.28 15.00
C LEU A 306 9.52 -33.06 15.81
N LYS A 307 10.83 -33.00 16.06
CA LYS A 307 11.46 -31.89 16.76
C LYS A 307 12.26 -31.01 15.80
N LEU A 308 12.37 -29.73 16.13
CA LEU A 308 13.04 -28.74 15.32
C LEU A 308 14.56 -29.05 15.11
N ASP A 309 15.22 -29.60 16.14
CA ASP A 309 16.64 -30.00 16.11
C ASP A 309 16.93 -31.21 15.20
N ALA A 310 15.90 -32.00 14.87
CA ALA A 310 15.99 -33.18 14.01
C ALA A 310 15.61 -32.91 12.54
N VAL A 311 15.24 -31.67 12.19
CA VAL A 311 14.80 -31.32 10.83
C VAL A 311 15.92 -31.50 9.81
N THR A 312 15.58 -32.12 8.68
CA THR A 312 16.44 -32.30 7.51
C THR A 312 15.93 -31.49 6.33
N LEU A 313 16.76 -31.28 5.30
CA LEU A 313 16.38 -30.44 4.16
C LEU A 313 15.20 -31.02 3.35
N ASP A 314 15.06 -32.33 3.31
CA ASP A 314 13.95 -33.04 2.67
C ASP A 314 12.61 -32.92 3.39
N MET A 315 12.60 -32.48 4.64
CA MET A 315 11.39 -32.16 5.40
C MET A 315 10.93 -30.72 5.16
N LEU A 316 11.79 -29.87 4.61
CA LEU A 316 11.46 -28.48 4.28
C LEU A 316 10.67 -28.42 2.99
N GLY A 317 9.62 -27.61 2.96
CA GLY A 317 8.97 -27.22 1.72
C GLY A 317 9.84 -26.30 0.89
N SER A 318 9.46 -26.09 -0.35
CA SER A 318 10.07 -25.07 -1.22
C SER A 318 9.05 -24.49 -2.20
N ALA A 319 9.38 -23.35 -2.78
CA ALA A 319 8.60 -22.68 -3.81
C ALA A 319 9.56 -21.97 -4.76
N ARG A 320 9.09 -21.62 -5.96
CA ARG A 320 9.88 -20.79 -6.88
C ARG A 320 10.14 -19.42 -6.28
N LYS A 321 9.10 -18.80 -5.69
CA LYS A 321 9.19 -17.46 -5.11
C LYS A 321 8.25 -17.31 -3.92
N VAL A 322 8.65 -16.51 -2.96
CA VAL A 322 7.76 -16.06 -1.88
C VAL A 322 7.89 -14.55 -1.72
N VAL A 323 6.75 -13.86 -1.67
CA VAL A 323 6.67 -12.43 -1.40
C VAL A 323 5.96 -12.23 -0.07
N VAL A 324 6.62 -11.52 0.85
CA VAL A 324 6.08 -11.22 2.19
C VAL A 324 5.99 -9.72 2.36
N THR A 325 4.78 -9.21 2.51
CA THR A 325 4.52 -7.82 2.86
C THR A 325 4.42 -7.64 4.38
N LYS A 326 4.03 -6.49 4.83
CA LYS A 326 3.73 -6.23 6.24
C LYS A 326 2.55 -7.07 6.75
N ASP A 327 1.56 -7.31 5.90
CA ASP A 327 0.27 -7.89 6.27
C ASP A 327 0.02 -9.26 5.64
N ASP A 328 0.60 -9.55 4.49
CA ASP A 328 0.33 -10.75 3.69
C ASP A 328 1.59 -11.52 3.30
N THR A 329 1.40 -12.79 2.98
CA THR A 329 2.44 -13.65 2.37
C THR A 329 1.85 -14.39 1.18
N THR A 330 2.51 -14.30 0.03
CA THR A 330 2.18 -15.03 -1.21
C THR A 330 3.26 -16.05 -1.52
N ILE A 331 2.87 -17.32 -1.61
CA ILE A 331 3.70 -18.42 -2.09
C ILE A 331 3.37 -18.64 -3.57
N VAL A 332 4.33 -18.52 -4.43
CA VAL A 332 4.19 -18.67 -5.88
C VAL A 332 4.90 -19.94 -6.33
N GLU A 333 4.18 -20.80 -7.01
CA GLU A 333 4.67 -22.06 -7.56
C GLU A 333 5.37 -22.93 -6.49
N GLY A 334 4.53 -23.48 -5.61
CA GLY A 334 4.97 -24.44 -4.60
C GLY A 334 5.50 -25.73 -5.25
N ALA A 335 6.48 -26.36 -4.62
CA ALA A 335 7.11 -27.58 -5.14
C ALA A 335 6.39 -28.88 -4.76
N GLY A 336 5.14 -28.81 -4.26
CA GLY A 336 4.29 -29.96 -3.99
C GLY A 336 3.87 -30.66 -5.28
N GLU A 337 3.54 -31.96 -5.18
CA GLU A 337 3.02 -32.71 -6.31
C GLU A 337 1.55 -32.29 -6.58
N SER A 338 1.23 -31.90 -7.82
CA SER A 338 -0.11 -31.45 -8.20
C SER A 338 -1.21 -32.44 -7.83
N SER A 339 -0.92 -33.73 -7.91
CA SER A 339 -1.85 -34.80 -7.49
C SER A 339 -2.17 -34.80 -5.99
N GLU A 340 -1.19 -34.39 -5.14
CA GLU A 340 -1.40 -34.26 -3.70
C GLU A 340 -2.19 -33.00 -3.38
N VAL A 341 -1.93 -31.90 -4.09
CA VAL A 341 -2.70 -30.66 -3.98
C VAL A 341 -4.17 -30.88 -4.38
N GLU A 342 -4.42 -31.55 -5.53
CA GLU A 342 -5.77 -31.93 -5.95
C GLU A 342 -6.45 -32.86 -4.93
N GLY A 343 -5.73 -33.84 -4.39
CA GLY A 343 -6.22 -34.73 -3.34
C GLY A 343 -6.65 -33.92 -2.09
N ARG A 344 -5.86 -32.93 -1.70
CA ARG A 344 -6.16 -32.04 -0.56
C ARG A 344 -7.38 -31.17 -0.83
N ILE A 345 -7.50 -30.59 -2.02
CA ILE A 345 -8.68 -29.84 -2.46
C ILE A 345 -9.95 -30.70 -2.38
N ASN A 346 -9.90 -31.94 -2.88
CA ASN A 346 -11.04 -32.86 -2.82
C ASN A 346 -11.41 -33.25 -1.39
N GLN A 347 -10.41 -33.40 -0.50
CA GLN A 347 -10.66 -33.63 0.93
C GLN A 347 -11.41 -32.45 1.56
N ILE A 348 -10.98 -31.19 1.32
CA ILE A 348 -11.66 -30.01 1.86
C ILE A 348 -13.09 -29.90 1.31
N LYS A 349 -13.32 -30.20 0.02
CA LYS A 349 -14.68 -30.25 -0.56
C LYS A 349 -15.56 -31.25 0.15
N ALA A 350 -15.05 -32.45 0.42
CA ALA A 350 -15.77 -33.44 1.17
C ALA A 350 -16.07 -33.03 2.63
N GLU A 351 -15.15 -32.31 3.27
CA GLU A 351 -15.35 -31.74 4.61
C GLU A 351 -16.48 -30.69 4.59
N ILE A 352 -16.56 -29.83 3.55
CA ILE A 352 -17.64 -28.85 3.35
C ILE A 352 -19.00 -29.54 3.21
N GLU A 353 -19.08 -30.63 2.43
CA GLU A 353 -20.34 -31.38 2.22
C GLU A 353 -20.81 -32.11 3.49
N ASN A 354 -19.92 -32.47 4.38
CA ASN A 354 -20.22 -33.25 5.59
C ASN A 354 -20.37 -32.40 6.87
N THR A 355 -20.13 -31.08 6.83
CA THR A 355 -20.32 -30.24 8.01
C THR A 355 -21.74 -29.71 8.13
N ASP A 356 -22.32 -29.79 9.33
CA ASP A 356 -23.62 -29.22 9.67
C ASP A 356 -23.55 -27.79 10.20
N SER A 357 -22.32 -27.23 10.32
CA SER A 357 -22.06 -25.91 10.86
C SER A 357 -21.82 -24.90 9.74
N ASP A 358 -22.69 -23.92 9.59
CA ASP A 358 -22.55 -22.84 8.60
C ASP A 358 -21.22 -22.11 8.75
N TRP A 359 -20.79 -21.87 10.00
CA TRP A 359 -19.53 -21.21 10.28
C TRP A 359 -18.30 -22.05 9.87
N ASP A 360 -18.31 -23.35 10.14
CA ASP A 360 -17.22 -24.25 9.73
C ASP A 360 -17.21 -24.38 8.20
N SER A 361 -18.38 -24.47 7.56
CA SER A 361 -18.52 -24.48 6.11
C SER A 361 -17.89 -23.24 5.47
N GLU A 362 -18.20 -22.04 6.00
CA GLU A 362 -17.61 -20.78 5.53
C GLU A 362 -16.07 -20.82 5.63
N LYS A 363 -15.54 -21.30 6.75
CA LYS A 363 -14.09 -21.36 6.96
C LYS A 363 -13.38 -22.44 6.13
N LEU A 364 -14.06 -23.52 5.82
CA LEU A 364 -13.58 -24.53 4.88
C LEU A 364 -13.59 -23.98 3.44
N GLN A 365 -14.62 -23.21 3.07
CA GLN A 365 -14.68 -22.53 1.78
C GLN A 365 -13.54 -21.51 1.60
N GLU A 366 -13.21 -20.70 2.63
CA GLU A 366 -12.05 -19.83 2.60
C GLU A 366 -10.74 -20.60 2.34
N ARG A 367 -10.55 -21.73 3.01
CA ARG A 367 -9.36 -22.58 2.79
C ARG A 367 -9.34 -23.17 1.39
N LEU A 368 -10.48 -23.62 0.91
CA LEU A 368 -10.63 -24.13 -0.45
C LEU A 368 -10.26 -23.09 -1.48
N ALA A 369 -10.80 -21.87 -1.36
CA ALA A 369 -10.52 -20.76 -2.27
C ALA A 369 -9.01 -20.44 -2.31
N LYS A 370 -8.35 -20.38 -1.14
CA LYS A 370 -6.90 -20.10 -1.05
C LYS A 370 -6.03 -21.19 -1.70
N LEU A 371 -6.41 -22.45 -1.62
CA LEU A 371 -5.64 -23.57 -2.18
C LEU A 371 -5.97 -23.85 -3.65
N ALA A 372 -7.25 -23.75 -4.03
CA ALA A 372 -7.74 -24.08 -5.38
C ALA A 372 -7.63 -22.92 -6.37
N GLY A 373 -7.59 -21.67 -5.90
CA GLY A 373 -7.53 -20.48 -6.74
C GLY A 373 -6.23 -20.33 -7.51
N GLY A 374 -5.13 -20.85 -6.97
CA GLY A 374 -3.81 -20.68 -7.57
C GLY A 374 -3.35 -19.23 -7.57
N VAL A 375 -2.34 -18.94 -8.40
CA VAL A 375 -1.79 -17.59 -8.61
C VAL A 375 -1.73 -17.30 -10.10
N ALA A 376 -2.31 -16.17 -10.51
CA ALA A 376 -2.09 -15.62 -11.84
C ALA A 376 -0.86 -14.72 -11.83
N LEU A 377 0.07 -14.98 -12.72
CA LEU A 377 1.31 -14.21 -12.88
C LEU A 377 1.18 -13.32 -14.11
N VAL A 378 1.11 -12.01 -13.91
CA VAL A 378 1.21 -11.04 -14.98
C VAL A 378 2.68 -10.76 -15.23
N GLN A 379 3.23 -11.35 -16.28
CA GLN A 379 4.61 -11.15 -16.70
C GLN A 379 4.71 -9.87 -17.53
N VAL A 380 5.57 -8.95 -17.12
CA VAL A 380 5.69 -7.61 -17.74
C VAL A 380 7.10 -7.43 -18.28
N GLY A 381 7.19 -7.08 -19.57
CA GLY A 381 8.43 -6.74 -20.21
C GLY A 381 8.42 -5.34 -20.82
N ALA A 382 9.58 -4.69 -20.84
CA ALA A 382 9.77 -3.36 -21.41
C ALA A 382 11.15 -3.21 -22.05
N ALA A 383 11.34 -2.13 -22.80
CA ALA A 383 12.61 -1.85 -23.47
C ALA A 383 13.70 -1.36 -22.51
N THR A 384 13.32 -0.73 -21.42
CA THR A 384 14.23 -0.17 -20.41
C THR A 384 13.78 -0.55 -19.00
N GLU A 385 14.73 -0.62 -18.06
CA GLU A 385 14.43 -0.90 -16.65
C GLU A 385 13.52 0.17 -16.02
N VAL A 386 13.64 1.43 -16.44
CA VAL A 386 12.78 2.53 -15.96
C VAL A 386 11.34 2.33 -16.42
N GLU A 387 11.13 1.98 -17.69
CA GLU A 387 9.80 1.68 -18.23
C GLU A 387 9.19 0.43 -17.59
N LEU A 388 10.02 -0.59 -17.35
CA LEU A 388 9.59 -1.83 -16.72
C LEU A 388 9.04 -1.59 -15.30
N LYS A 389 9.77 -0.83 -14.50
CA LYS A 389 9.35 -0.47 -13.13
C LYS A 389 8.07 0.38 -13.14
N GLU A 390 7.97 1.34 -14.05
CA GLU A 390 6.77 2.18 -14.19
C GLU A 390 5.54 1.34 -14.56
N LYS A 391 5.65 0.46 -15.57
CA LYS A 391 4.55 -0.44 -15.96
C LYS A 391 4.13 -1.37 -14.83
N LYS A 392 5.11 -1.94 -14.13
CA LYS A 392 4.86 -2.83 -12.99
C LYS A 392 4.05 -2.12 -11.91
N HIS A 393 4.45 -0.91 -11.48
CA HIS A 393 3.71 -0.13 -10.49
C HIS A 393 2.28 0.14 -10.93
N ARG A 394 2.06 0.56 -12.19
CA ARG A 394 0.70 0.79 -12.70
C ARG A 394 -0.19 -0.46 -12.67
N ILE A 395 0.38 -1.63 -12.97
CA ILE A 395 -0.37 -2.89 -12.91
C ILE A 395 -0.71 -3.24 -11.46
N GLU A 396 0.20 -3.02 -10.52
CA GLU A 396 -0.01 -3.27 -9.09
C GLU A 396 -1.08 -2.35 -8.51
N ASP A 397 -1.06 -1.06 -8.84
CA ASP A 397 -2.09 -0.10 -8.47
C ASP A 397 -3.46 -0.50 -9.05
N ALA A 398 -3.48 -0.91 -10.33
CA ALA A 398 -4.70 -1.37 -10.99
C ALA A 398 -5.27 -2.66 -10.37
N LEU A 399 -4.43 -3.58 -9.93
CA LEU A 399 -4.84 -4.78 -9.19
C LEU A 399 -5.47 -4.41 -7.85
N SER A 400 -4.85 -3.48 -7.11
CA SER A 400 -5.36 -3.00 -5.82
C SER A 400 -6.69 -2.27 -5.98
N ALA A 401 -6.79 -1.36 -6.95
CA ALA A 401 -8.03 -0.66 -7.29
C ALA A 401 -9.15 -1.64 -7.70
N THR A 402 -8.81 -2.69 -8.44
CA THR A 402 -9.78 -3.70 -8.86
C THR A 402 -10.29 -4.53 -7.68
N ARG A 403 -9.42 -4.92 -6.74
CA ARG A 403 -9.83 -5.58 -5.49
C ARG A 403 -10.75 -4.68 -4.66
N ALA A 404 -10.41 -3.41 -4.51
CA ALA A 404 -11.24 -2.42 -3.83
C ALA A 404 -12.63 -2.27 -4.49
N ALA A 405 -12.71 -2.33 -5.82
CA ALA A 405 -13.95 -2.28 -6.57
C ALA A 405 -14.82 -3.55 -6.38
N ILE A 406 -14.19 -4.71 -6.33
CA ILE A 406 -14.90 -5.99 -6.05
C ILE A 406 -15.48 -5.98 -4.64
N GLU A 407 -14.76 -5.40 -3.66
CA GLU A 407 -15.16 -5.40 -2.25
C GLU A 407 -16.29 -4.40 -1.96
N GLU A 408 -16.17 -3.14 -2.39
CA GLU A 408 -17.13 -2.08 -2.05
C GLU A 408 -17.94 -1.55 -3.23
N GLY A 409 -17.71 -2.05 -4.44
CA GLY A 409 -18.37 -1.56 -5.64
C GLY A 409 -17.68 -0.34 -6.25
N VAL A 410 -18.33 0.22 -7.28
CA VAL A 410 -17.84 1.36 -8.05
C VAL A 410 -18.82 2.52 -8.02
N VAL A 411 -18.30 3.72 -8.18
CA VAL A 411 -19.05 4.97 -8.30
C VAL A 411 -18.69 5.68 -9.60
N ALA A 412 -19.47 6.69 -9.99
CA ALA A 412 -19.12 7.55 -11.10
C ALA A 412 -17.77 8.26 -10.84
N GLY A 413 -16.83 8.09 -11.78
CA GLY A 413 -15.47 8.58 -11.67
C GLY A 413 -15.31 10.08 -11.88
N GLY A 414 -14.07 10.51 -12.11
CA GLY A 414 -13.77 11.90 -12.42
C GLY A 414 -14.08 12.89 -11.29
N GLY A 415 -14.19 12.44 -10.04
CA GLY A 415 -14.61 13.22 -8.88
C GLY A 415 -16.13 13.50 -8.82
N THR A 416 -16.93 12.92 -9.72
CA THR A 416 -18.38 13.13 -9.79
C THR A 416 -19.08 12.64 -8.53
N ALA A 417 -18.70 11.46 -8.00
CA ALA A 417 -19.29 10.93 -6.76
C ALA A 417 -19.09 11.88 -5.57
N LEU A 418 -17.95 12.54 -5.45
CA LEU A 418 -17.69 13.54 -4.41
C LEU A 418 -18.56 14.79 -4.60
N LEU A 419 -18.79 15.24 -5.84
CA LEU A 419 -19.71 16.35 -6.12
C LEU A 419 -21.15 16.00 -5.73
N ARG A 420 -21.60 14.77 -5.98
CA ARG A 420 -22.93 14.29 -5.55
C ARG A 420 -23.05 14.21 -4.03
N ALA A 421 -22.00 13.80 -3.33
CA ALA A 421 -21.96 13.74 -1.87
C ALA A 421 -22.09 15.12 -1.19
N ARG A 422 -21.85 16.23 -1.91
CA ARG A 422 -22.02 17.61 -1.38
C ARG A 422 -23.43 17.87 -0.85
N ALA A 423 -24.45 17.26 -1.42
CA ALA A 423 -25.84 17.43 -0.95
C ALA A 423 -26.02 16.91 0.49
N ALA A 424 -25.44 15.78 0.84
CA ALA A 424 -25.47 15.23 2.19
C ALA A 424 -24.68 16.11 3.18
N VAL A 425 -23.58 16.69 2.73
CA VAL A 425 -22.79 17.64 3.53
C VAL A 425 -23.58 18.92 3.82
N VAL A 426 -24.34 19.45 2.85
CA VAL A 426 -25.23 20.61 3.05
C VAL A 426 -26.31 20.29 4.08
N ALA A 427 -27.01 19.15 3.94
CA ALA A 427 -28.04 18.72 4.87
C ALA A 427 -27.49 18.55 6.31
N THR A 428 -26.29 17.99 6.44
CA THR A 428 -25.59 17.91 7.74
C THR A 428 -25.27 19.30 8.29
N GLY A 429 -24.73 20.19 7.44
CA GLY A 429 -24.39 21.57 7.83
C GLY A 429 -25.59 22.40 8.32
N GLU A 430 -26.80 22.18 7.79
CA GLU A 430 -28.03 22.82 8.24
C GLU A 430 -28.43 22.39 9.66
N SER A 431 -28.06 21.23 10.11
CA SER A 431 -28.30 20.76 11.49
C SER A 431 -27.27 21.26 12.50
N LEU A 432 -26.16 21.83 12.04
CA LEU A 432 -25.06 22.35 12.85
C LEU A 432 -25.16 23.86 13.05
N SER A 433 -24.37 24.40 13.98
CA SER A 433 -24.34 25.84 14.26
C SER A 433 -22.92 26.35 14.50
N GLY A 434 -22.69 27.65 14.32
CA GLY A 434 -21.43 28.32 14.59
C GLY A 434 -20.24 27.70 13.80
N ASP A 435 -19.17 27.40 14.51
CA ASP A 435 -17.95 26.89 13.88
C ASP A 435 -18.09 25.44 13.36
N GLU A 436 -19.01 24.65 13.93
CA GLU A 436 -19.29 23.31 13.39
C GLU A 436 -19.97 23.41 12.01
N ALA A 437 -20.93 24.31 11.83
CA ALA A 437 -21.52 24.56 10.51
C ALA A 437 -20.47 25.10 9.51
N THR A 438 -19.49 25.88 9.99
CA THR A 438 -18.37 26.34 9.16
C THR A 438 -17.48 25.17 8.76
N GLY A 439 -17.24 24.21 9.66
CA GLY A 439 -16.52 22.96 9.34
C GLY A 439 -17.18 22.18 8.21
N ALA A 440 -18.52 22.06 8.23
CA ALA A 440 -19.25 21.43 7.12
C ALA A 440 -19.08 22.18 5.79
N ARG A 441 -19.09 23.52 5.82
CA ARG A 441 -18.84 24.34 4.61
C ARG A 441 -17.43 24.16 4.05
N ILE A 442 -16.41 23.95 4.90
CA ILE A 442 -15.05 23.65 4.47
C ILE A 442 -15.04 22.34 3.69
N VAL A 443 -15.67 21.28 4.21
CA VAL A 443 -15.78 19.99 3.50
C VAL A 443 -16.51 20.16 2.19
N HIS A 444 -17.67 20.85 2.20
CA HIS A 444 -18.43 21.12 0.98
C HIS A 444 -17.57 21.78 -0.11
N ALA A 445 -16.76 22.78 0.25
CA ALA A 445 -15.87 23.45 -0.70
C ALA A 445 -14.74 22.52 -1.19
N ALA A 446 -14.16 21.70 -0.30
CA ALA A 446 -13.06 20.81 -0.65
C ALA A 446 -13.47 19.68 -1.60
N LEU A 447 -14.71 19.18 -1.53
CA LEU A 447 -15.19 18.09 -2.36
C LEU A 447 -15.22 18.40 -3.87
N GLU A 448 -15.15 19.68 -4.27
CA GLU A 448 -15.05 20.04 -5.70
C GLU A 448 -13.61 19.92 -6.26
N ALA A 449 -12.61 19.93 -5.37
CA ALA A 449 -11.22 20.08 -5.79
C ALA A 449 -10.73 18.98 -6.75
N PRO A 450 -11.02 17.67 -6.55
CA PRO A 450 -10.60 16.63 -7.49
C PRO A 450 -11.21 16.80 -8.88
N ALA A 451 -12.53 16.96 -8.98
CA ALA A 451 -13.22 17.14 -10.26
C ALA A 451 -12.75 18.40 -11.01
N ARG A 452 -12.58 19.50 -10.28
CA ARG A 452 -12.05 20.73 -10.82
C ARG A 452 -10.65 20.56 -11.40
N LEU A 453 -9.76 19.90 -10.64
CA LEU A 453 -8.38 19.71 -11.06
C LEU A 453 -8.26 18.76 -12.26
N ILE A 454 -9.06 17.69 -12.31
CA ILE A 454 -9.12 16.79 -13.46
C ILE A 454 -9.49 17.57 -14.74
N ALA A 455 -10.48 18.46 -14.65
CA ALA A 455 -10.87 19.33 -15.75
C ALA A 455 -9.76 20.33 -16.12
N ASP A 456 -9.12 20.97 -15.14
CA ASP A 456 -8.00 21.91 -15.35
C ASP A 456 -6.81 21.22 -16.04
N ASN A 457 -6.43 20.02 -15.58
CA ASN A 457 -5.35 19.22 -16.17
C ASN A 457 -5.69 18.76 -17.60
N ALA A 458 -6.97 18.58 -17.90
CA ALA A 458 -7.45 18.25 -19.24
C ALA A 458 -7.54 19.46 -20.19
N GLY A 459 -7.29 20.68 -19.69
CA GLY A 459 -7.30 21.91 -20.47
C GLY A 459 -8.66 22.59 -20.55
N PHE A 460 -9.60 22.22 -19.68
CA PHE A 460 -10.90 22.87 -19.53
C PHE A 460 -10.88 23.90 -18.39
N GLU A 461 -11.85 24.80 -18.36
CA GLU A 461 -12.09 25.68 -17.21
C GLU A 461 -12.76 24.90 -16.07
N GLY A 462 -11.98 24.39 -15.13
CA GLY A 462 -12.46 23.46 -14.11
C GLY A 462 -13.65 23.98 -13.28
N ALA A 463 -13.66 25.27 -12.92
CA ALA A 463 -14.77 25.87 -12.20
C ALA A 463 -16.10 25.91 -13.02
N VAL A 464 -16.01 26.02 -14.34
CA VAL A 464 -17.17 25.95 -15.23
C VAL A 464 -17.68 24.52 -15.33
N MET A 465 -16.75 23.58 -15.55
CA MET A 465 -17.12 22.17 -15.69
C MET A 465 -17.75 21.59 -14.41
N VAL A 466 -17.22 21.91 -13.22
CA VAL A 466 -17.85 21.54 -11.95
C VAL A 466 -19.30 22.02 -11.87
N ARG A 467 -19.57 23.27 -12.23
CA ARG A 467 -20.93 23.81 -12.23
C ARG A 467 -21.86 23.11 -13.22
N GLU A 468 -21.37 22.73 -14.39
CA GLU A 468 -22.17 21.99 -15.38
C GLU A 468 -22.47 20.58 -14.86
N VAL A 469 -21.50 19.90 -14.25
CA VAL A 469 -21.72 18.59 -13.59
C VAL A 469 -22.72 18.72 -12.45
N GLU A 470 -22.67 19.76 -11.62
CA GLU A 470 -23.61 19.98 -10.52
C GLU A 470 -25.06 20.20 -10.97
N LYS A 471 -25.27 20.78 -12.15
CA LYS A 471 -26.64 20.95 -12.72
C LYS A 471 -27.23 19.62 -13.21
N ALA A 472 -26.37 18.66 -13.55
CA ALA A 472 -26.78 17.33 -13.94
C ALA A 472 -27.09 16.47 -12.71
N SER A 473 -27.75 15.34 -12.90
CA SER A 473 -28.12 14.41 -11.83
C SER A 473 -27.57 13.01 -12.11
N GLY A 474 -27.60 12.16 -11.10
CA GLY A 474 -27.14 10.77 -11.23
C GLY A 474 -25.65 10.69 -11.55
N ASN A 475 -25.30 9.79 -12.45
CA ASN A 475 -23.92 9.50 -12.84
C ASN A 475 -23.38 10.42 -13.94
N ILE A 476 -24.14 11.43 -14.38
CA ILE A 476 -23.69 12.37 -15.42
C ILE A 476 -22.53 13.20 -14.87
N GLY A 477 -21.38 13.10 -15.53
CA GLY A 477 -20.15 13.79 -15.17
C GLY A 477 -19.30 14.13 -16.40
N LEU A 478 -18.16 14.77 -16.19
CA LEU A 478 -17.23 15.12 -17.25
C LEU A 478 -16.34 13.90 -17.60
N ASN A 479 -16.46 13.39 -18.82
CA ASN A 479 -15.42 12.55 -19.38
C ASN A 479 -14.26 13.45 -19.87
N ALA A 480 -13.19 13.50 -19.09
CA ALA A 480 -12.05 14.38 -19.37
C ALA A 480 -11.22 13.95 -20.59
N VAL A 481 -11.45 12.77 -21.15
CA VAL A 481 -10.84 12.30 -22.39
C VAL A 481 -11.56 12.91 -23.61
N THR A 482 -12.90 12.82 -23.64
CA THR A 482 -13.74 13.31 -24.73
C THR A 482 -14.09 14.79 -24.61
N GLY A 483 -14.19 15.29 -23.37
CA GLY A 483 -14.65 16.65 -23.04
C GLY A 483 -16.17 16.77 -22.98
N GLU A 484 -16.89 15.67 -23.01
CA GLU A 484 -18.36 15.63 -23.01
C GLU A 484 -18.91 15.31 -21.61
N LEU A 485 -20.15 15.74 -21.36
CA LEU A 485 -20.94 15.35 -20.18
C LEU A 485 -21.79 14.14 -20.56
N GLU A 486 -21.54 13.02 -19.91
CA GLU A 486 -22.24 11.76 -20.20
C GLU A 486 -22.42 10.93 -18.92
N ASP A 487 -23.19 9.85 -18.98
CA ASP A 487 -23.27 8.89 -17.87
C ASP A 487 -21.93 8.16 -17.76
N LEU A 488 -21.18 8.47 -16.70
CA LEU A 488 -19.82 7.97 -16.53
C LEU A 488 -19.79 6.47 -16.19
N VAL A 489 -20.85 5.94 -15.56
CA VAL A 489 -20.93 4.50 -15.29
C VAL A 489 -21.19 3.72 -16.57
N GLU A 490 -22.08 4.21 -17.45
CA GLU A 490 -22.30 3.61 -18.77
C GLU A 490 -21.08 3.76 -19.68
N ALA A 491 -20.39 4.89 -19.60
CA ALA A 491 -19.15 5.16 -20.37
C ALA A 491 -17.93 4.38 -19.84
N GLY A 492 -18.05 3.66 -18.73
CA GLY A 492 -16.97 2.93 -18.09
C GLY A 492 -15.96 3.83 -17.34
N VAL A 493 -16.27 5.10 -17.11
CA VAL A 493 -15.44 6.04 -16.32
C VAL A 493 -15.86 5.94 -14.86
N ILE A 494 -15.28 4.99 -14.14
CA ILE A 494 -15.69 4.57 -12.80
C ILE A 494 -14.50 4.53 -11.85
N ASP A 495 -14.74 4.86 -10.58
CA ASP A 495 -13.77 4.78 -9.49
C ASP A 495 -14.25 3.76 -8.44
N PRO A 496 -13.35 2.99 -7.79
CA PRO A 496 -13.73 2.17 -6.64
C PRO A 496 -14.26 3.05 -5.50
N ALA A 497 -15.39 2.66 -4.90
CA ALA A 497 -16.00 3.41 -3.80
C ALA A 497 -15.04 3.49 -2.60
N MET A 498 -14.33 2.41 -2.30
CA MET A 498 -13.30 2.34 -1.24
C MET A 498 -12.21 3.39 -1.44
N VAL A 499 -11.68 3.53 -2.66
CA VAL A 499 -10.64 4.52 -3.01
C VAL A 499 -11.14 5.93 -2.73
N THR A 500 -12.33 6.26 -3.23
CA THR A 500 -12.92 7.60 -3.08
C THR A 500 -13.17 7.95 -1.60
N ARG A 501 -13.73 7.02 -0.81
CA ARG A 501 -13.99 7.28 0.61
C ARG A 501 -12.73 7.31 1.45
N ALA A 502 -11.77 6.39 1.21
CA ALA A 502 -10.50 6.34 1.95
C ALA A 502 -9.69 7.63 1.73
N ALA A 503 -9.64 8.13 0.49
CA ALA A 503 -9.01 9.39 0.15
C ALA A 503 -9.60 10.56 0.96
N LEU A 504 -10.94 10.66 1.05
CA LEU A 504 -11.61 11.71 1.81
C LEU A 504 -11.37 11.57 3.32
N GLN A 505 -11.48 10.36 3.87
CA GLN A 505 -11.31 10.09 5.30
C GLN A 505 -9.89 10.43 5.77
N ASN A 506 -8.87 9.97 5.04
CA ASN A 506 -7.47 10.20 5.40
C ASN A 506 -7.09 11.67 5.25
N ALA A 507 -7.54 12.33 4.18
CA ALA A 507 -7.34 13.76 3.98
C ALA A 507 -7.94 14.59 5.12
N ALA A 508 -9.18 14.28 5.51
CA ALA A 508 -9.88 15.00 6.56
C ALA A 508 -9.28 14.75 7.96
N SER A 509 -8.83 13.55 8.24
CA SER A 509 -8.17 13.20 9.51
C SER A 509 -6.93 14.08 9.74
N ILE A 510 -6.04 14.14 8.76
CA ILE A 510 -4.81 14.94 8.86
C ILE A 510 -5.12 16.44 8.83
N ALA A 511 -6.03 16.90 7.96
CA ALA A 511 -6.43 18.30 7.93
C ALA A 511 -7.00 18.76 9.29
N ALA A 512 -7.87 17.97 9.92
CA ALA A 512 -8.44 18.28 11.23
C ALA A 512 -7.38 18.39 12.34
N LEU A 513 -6.34 17.52 12.31
CA LEU A 513 -5.21 17.60 13.24
C LEU A 513 -4.37 18.86 12.99
N LEU A 514 -4.08 19.17 11.73
CA LEU A 514 -3.31 20.35 11.35
C LEU A 514 -4.00 21.66 11.78
N LEU A 515 -5.32 21.75 11.58
CA LEU A 515 -6.09 22.93 11.98
C LEU A 515 -6.07 23.19 13.49
N THR A 516 -5.93 22.14 14.31
CA THR A 516 -5.86 22.25 15.77
C THR A 516 -4.43 22.44 16.30
N THR A 517 -3.43 22.50 15.41
CA THR A 517 -2.02 22.68 15.80
C THR A 517 -1.74 24.15 16.12
N GLU A 518 -1.07 24.41 17.25
CA GLU A 518 -0.72 25.76 17.76
C GLU A 518 0.79 25.97 17.88
N ALA A 519 1.56 24.88 18.03
CA ALA A 519 3.00 24.95 18.19
C ALA A 519 3.72 23.85 17.42
N LEU A 520 4.86 24.18 16.85
CA LEU A 520 5.78 23.23 16.20
C LEU A 520 7.07 23.15 16.98
N VAL A 521 7.63 21.94 17.09
CA VAL A 521 8.87 21.64 17.78
C VAL A 521 9.76 20.84 16.83
N ALA A 522 10.78 21.47 16.27
CA ALA A 522 11.73 20.83 15.35
C ALA A 522 13.13 20.74 15.93
N ASP A 523 13.95 19.85 15.42
CA ASP A 523 15.38 19.83 15.71
C ASP A 523 16.08 21.02 15.06
N LYS A 524 16.99 21.66 15.82
CA LYS A 524 17.80 22.72 15.25
C LYS A 524 18.76 22.10 14.25
N PRO A 525 18.80 22.57 12.99
CA PRO A 525 19.77 22.10 12.02
C PRO A 525 21.19 22.25 12.55
N GLU A 526 21.99 21.21 12.45
CA GLU A 526 23.41 21.32 12.76
C GLU A 526 24.06 22.18 11.66
N PRO A 527 24.90 23.17 12.02
CA PRO A 527 25.62 23.94 11.02
C PRO A 527 26.47 22.97 10.18
N ALA A 528 26.28 22.99 8.88
CA ALA A 528 27.08 22.22 7.95
C ALA A 528 28.57 22.65 8.11
N GLY A 529 29.39 21.74 8.68
CA GLY A 529 30.86 21.94 8.69
C GLY A 529 31.48 22.36 10.02
N ALA A 530 31.52 21.42 10.95
CA ALA A 530 32.71 21.30 11.80
C ALA A 530 33.28 19.90 11.57
N MET A 531 34.04 19.73 10.50
CA MET A 531 35.00 18.63 10.50
C MET A 531 35.85 18.79 11.79
N PRO A 532 36.03 17.71 12.59
CA PRO A 532 37.02 17.75 13.65
C PRO A 532 38.35 18.01 12.98
N GLY A 533 38.85 19.23 13.16
CA GLY A 533 40.18 19.58 12.71
C GLY A 533 41.16 18.58 13.30
N GLY A 534 41.75 17.77 12.44
CA GLY A 534 42.94 17.02 12.78
C GLY A 534 44.00 18.00 13.29
N GLY A 535 44.14 18.06 14.60
CA GLY A 535 45.27 18.72 15.23
C GLY A 535 46.52 18.04 14.74
N MET A 536 47.17 18.63 13.73
CA MET A 536 48.59 18.44 13.52
C MET A 536 49.29 19.17 14.67
N ASP A 537 49.80 18.40 15.61
CA ASP A 537 50.81 18.89 16.53
C ASP A 537 52.08 19.26 15.75
N PRO A 538 52.53 20.53 15.76
CA PRO A 538 53.82 20.91 15.24
C PRO A 538 54.84 20.93 16.39
N MET A 539 55.30 19.75 16.84
CA MET A 539 56.48 19.74 17.68
C MET A 539 57.20 18.40 17.67
N GLY A 540 58.33 18.39 17.10
CA GLY A 540 59.24 17.26 17.15
C GLY A 540 60.47 17.47 16.29
N GLY A 541 61.06 18.66 16.44
CA GLY A 541 62.39 18.90 15.89
C GLY A 541 63.48 18.39 16.81
N MET A 542 64.55 18.02 16.18
CA MET A 542 65.93 18.00 16.67
C MET A 542 66.47 16.83 17.48
N GLY A 543 67.48 16.32 16.94
CA GLY A 543 68.60 15.63 17.59
C GLY A 543 68.75 14.22 17.08
N GLY A 544 69.75 13.82 16.45
CA GLY A 544 71.16 14.15 16.40
C GLY A 544 71.93 12.91 16.01
N MET A 545 72.77 13.09 15.07
CA MET A 545 74.15 12.53 14.94
C MET A 545 74.45 11.11 15.44
N GLY A 546 75.16 10.44 14.58
CA GLY A 546 76.21 9.49 14.90
C GLY A 546 75.88 8.11 14.35
N GLY A 547 76.53 7.66 13.33
CA GLY A 547 77.87 7.34 13.18
C GLY A 547 78.12 5.88 12.94
N MET A 548 78.80 5.61 11.85
CA MET A 548 79.70 4.45 11.65
C MET A 548 79.10 3.01 11.69
N MET A 549 79.09 2.36 10.70
CA MET A 549 80.01 1.58 9.85
C MET A 549 79.24 0.89 8.76
#